data_d2059c7eb799f125d8d2854d366d2151
#
_entry.id   d2059c7eb799f125d8d2854d366d2151
#
_cell.length_a   1.000
_cell.length_b   1.000
_cell.length_c   1.000
_cell.angle_alpha   90.00
_cell.angle_beta   90.00
_cell.angle_gamma   90.00
#
_symmetry.space_group_name_H-M   'P 1'
#
loop_
_entity.id
_entity.type
_entity.pdbx_description
1 polymer ?
#
loop_
_entity_poly.entity_id
_entity_poly.type
_entity_poly.pdbx_seq_one_letter_code
_entity_poly.pdbx_strand_id
1 'polypeptide(L)'
;MIKTYAHPGAVVTLGRRGENMARQVVFDLSAWVDVYGVGTVHAIAQRAGDASPYPVSIEQTDTAAIWTVNSADTAVVGDGKVELLYTVDDVVVKSEIWQTSVLDALTDDTTEPPEAASGWVEQVLAAGAQAVGAAAAAEQAAARAENAVPAGSLEIGDGLKFSGGKLVVDTADNVEQDNTKPVTSAAVYTEIGNIEALLAAL
;
A
#
# COMPACT_ATOMS: atom_id res chain seq x y z
N MET A 1 15.67 -26.71 5.99
CA MET A 1 14.59 -26.38 6.93
C MET A 1 13.72 -27.61 7.12
N ILE A 2 13.42 -28.01 8.35
CA ILE A 2 12.61 -29.20 8.69
C ILE A 2 11.14 -28.81 8.57
N LYS A 3 10.35 -29.58 7.80
CA LYS A 3 8.91 -29.38 7.72
C LYS A 3 8.20 -30.30 8.71
N THR A 4 7.32 -29.75 9.53
CA THR A 4 6.45 -30.46 10.47
C THR A 4 5.00 -30.20 10.06
N TYR A 5 4.24 -31.27 9.80
CA TYR A 5 2.83 -31.14 9.47
C TYR A 5 2.00 -31.15 10.75
N ALA A 6 1.18 -30.12 10.91
CA ALA A 6 0.27 -30.01 12.03
C ALA A 6 -0.96 -30.87 11.79
N HIS A 7 -1.19 -31.85 12.66
CA HIS A 7 -2.38 -32.71 12.62
C HIS A 7 -3.33 -32.31 13.76
N PRO A 8 -4.64 -32.30 13.53
CA PRO A 8 -5.61 -32.04 14.58
C PRO A 8 -5.39 -32.95 15.79
N GLY A 9 -5.34 -32.37 16.98
CA GLY A 9 -5.14 -33.09 18.25
C GLY A 9 -3.70 -33.52 18.54
N ALA A 10 -2.74 -33.35 17.64
CA ALA A 10 -1.33 -33.60 17.90
C ALA A 10 -0.61 -32.35 18.45
N VAL A 11 0.42 -32.57 19.26
CA VAL A 11 1.31 -31.51 19.73
C VAL A 11 2.35 -31.21 18.65
N VAL A 12 2.47 -29.95 18.27
CA VAL A 12 3.45 -29.47 17.28
C VAL A 12 4.73 -29.07 18.01
N THR A 13 5.80 -29.82 17.83
CA THR A 13 7.11 -29.47 18.38
C THR A 13 7.75 -28.37 17.54
N LEU A 14 7.94 -27.18 18.14
CA LEU A 14 8.52 -26.02 17.45
C LEU A 14 10.06 -26.09 17.39
N GLY A 15 10.68 -26.87 18.23
CA GLY A 15 12.12 -27.05 18.30
C GLY A 15 12.65 -26.98 19.73
N ARG A 16 13.92 -26.63 19.85
CA ARG A 16 14.56 -26.35 21.15
C ARG A 16 14.66 -24.84 21.38
N ARG A 17 14.76 -24.46 22.63
CA ARG A 17 14.97 -23.04 23.00
C ARG A 17 16.12 -22.44 22.20
N GLY A 18 15.86 -21.27 21.58
CA GLY A 18 16.84 -20.52 20.78
C GLY A 18 16.98 -20.97 19.32
N GLU A 19 16.34 -22.06 18.89
CA GLU A 19 16.32 -22.39 17.47
C GLU A 19 15.64 -21.27 16.66
N ASN A 20 16.27 -20.91 15.53
CA ASN A 20 15.80 -19.84 14.67
C ASN A 20 15.72 -20.32 13.22
N MET A 21 14.54 -20.18 12.59
CA MET A 21 14.29 -20.51 11.19
C MET A 21 14.71 -21.94 10.77
N ALA A 22 14.81 -22.85 11.75
CA ALA A 22 15.19 -24.25 11.50
C ALA A 22 14.01 -25.09 11.05
N ARG A 23 12.79 -24.69 11.41
CA ARG A 23 11.55 -25.46 11.20
C ARG A 23 10.47 -24.64 10.51
N GLN A 24 9.66 -25.36 9.73
CA GLN A 24 8.38 -24.87 9.22
C GLN A 24 7.27 -25.78 9.71
N VAL A 25 6.21 -25.18 10.27
CA VAL A 25 4.96 -25.87 10.57
C VAL A 25 4.01 -25.64 9.41
N VAL A 26 3.49 -26.73 8.88
CA VAL A 26 2.57 -26.73 7.73
C VAL A 26 1.19 -27.16 8.19
N PHE A 27 0.21 -26.30 8.03
CA PHE A 27 -1.20 -26.58 8.31
C PHE A 27 -1.92 -26.82 6.99
N ASP A 28 -2.62 -27.94 6.86
CA ASP A 28 -3.43 -28.25 5.69
C ASP A 28 -4.76 -27.49 5.78
N LEU A 29 -5.04 -26.69 4.77
CA LEU A 29 -6.25 -25.90 4.63
C LEU A 29 -7.25 -26.47 3.63
N SER A 30 -6.93 -27.59 2.97
CA SER A 30 -7.73 -28.13 1.86
C SER A 30 -9.20 -28.29 2.25
N ALA A 31 -9.48 -28.88 3.42
CA ALA A 31 -10.84 -29.05 3.90
C ALA A 31 -11.56 -27.73 4.20
N TRP A 32 -10.84 -26.68 4.59
CA TRP A 32 -11.43 -25.36 4.86
C TRP A 32 -11.77 -24.65 3.55
N VAL A 33 -10.87 -24.72 2.58
CA VAL A 33 -11.10 -24.18 1.23
C VAL A 33 -12.27 -24.88 0.55
N ASP A 34 -12.38 -26.20 0.67
CA ASP A 34 -13.48 -26.98 0.10
C ASP A 34 -14.84 -26.62 0.70
N VAL A 35 -14.89 -26.31 2.00
CA VAL A 35 -16.14 -26.00 2.72
C VAL A 35 -16.51 -24.53 2.65
N TYR A 36 -15.54 -23.62 2.81
CA TYR A 36 -15.78 -22.19 3.00
C TYR A 36 -15.37 -21.34 1.80
N GLY A 37 -14.71 -21.94 0.79
CA GLY A 37 -14.14 -21.20 -0.34
C GLY A 37 -12.76 -20.61 -0.04
N VAL A 38 -12.24 -19.85 -0.99
CA VAL A 38 -10.92 -19.19 -0.86
C VAL A 38 -11.01 -18.05 0.16
N GLY A 39 -10.12 -18.09 1.13
CA GLY A 39 -10.06 -17.11 2.22
C GLY A 39 -8.63 -16.77 2.62
N THR A 40 -8.48 -15.98 3.67
CA THR A 40 -7.21 -15.56 4.24
C THR A 40 -7.01 -16.18 5.62
N VAL A 41 -5.78 -16.63 5.89
CA VAL A 41 -5.39 -17.17 7.20
C VAL A 41 -4.62 -16.13 8.00
N HIS A 42 -5.03 -15.98 9.24
CA HIS A 42 -4.27 -15.28 10.27
C HIS A 42 -3.90 -16.27 11.36
N ALA A 43 -2.76 -16.08 12.01
CA ALA A 43 -2.34 -16.92 13.10
C ALA A 43 -1.86 -16.12 14.30
N ILE A 44 -2.22 -16.61 15.47
CA ILE A 44 -1.72 -16.11 16.76
C ILE A 44 -1.14 -17.27 17.55
N ALA A 45 -0.03 -17.02 18.25
CA ALA A 45 0.59 -18.00 19.12
C ALA A 45 0.68 -17.50 20.55
N GLN A 46 0.76 -18.41 21.50
CA GLN A 46 0.99 -18.11 22.90
C GLN A 46 1.98 -19.14 23.44
N ARG A 47 3.14 -18.68 23.92
CA ARG A 47 4.18 -19.52 24.52
C ARG A 47 3.80 -19.90 25.94
N ALA A 48 4.52 -20.85 26.50
CA ALA A 48 4.40 -21.17 27.92
C ALA A 48 4.62 -19.93 28.77
N GLY A 49 3.68 -19.63 29.67
CA GLY A 49 3.78 -18.51 30.61
C GLY A 49 3.46 -17.12 30.06
N ASP A 50 3.24 -16.97 28.76
CA ASP A 50 2.81 -15.68 28.18
C ASP A 50 1.42 -15.30 28.70
N ALA A 51 1.24 -14.03 29.12
CA ALA A 51 -0.05 -13.53 29.56
C ALA A 51 -1.03 -13.30 28.40
N SER A 52 -0.50 -13.06 27.19
CA SER A 52 -1.29 -12.75 26.00
C SER A 52 -0.71 -13.45 24.75
N PRO A 53 -1.56 -13.83 23.80
CA PRO A 53 -1.08 -14.32 22.51
C PRO A 53 -0.42 -13.19 21.69
N TYR A 54 0.44 -13.57 20.76
CA TYR A 54 1.10 -12.70 19.80
C TYR A 54 0.87 -13.19 18.37
N PRO A 55 0.82 -12.30 17.37
CA PRO A 55 0.67 -12.69 15.99
C PRO A 55 1.93 -13.37 15.45
N VAL A 56 1.75 -14.38 14.62
CA VAL A 56 2.83 -15.03 13.87
C VAL A 56 2.65 -14.83 12.37
N SER A 57 3.76 -14.71 11.66
CA SER A 57 3.74 -14.55 10.21
C SER A 57 3.48 -15.87 9.54
N ILE A 58 2.49 -15.91 8.66
CA ILE A 58 2.10 -17.09 7.88
C ILE A 58 2.32 -16.80 6.40
N GLU A 59 2.97 -17.72 5.72
CA GLU A 59 2.98 -17.79 4.26
C GLU A 59 1.82 -18.69 3.84
N GLN A 60 0.86 -18.17 3.10
CA GLN A 60 -0.32 -18.92 2.65
C GLN A 60 -0.16 -19.35 1.18
N THR A 61 -0.49 -20.60 0.90
CA THR A 61 -0.71 -21.14 -0.44
C THR A 61 -2.19 -21.49 -0.62
N ASP A 62 -2.58 -21.99 -1.79
CA ASP A 62 -3.97 -22.36 -2.08
C ASP A 62 -4.55 -23.37 -1.07
N THR A 63 -3.72 -24.26 -0.53
CA THR A 63 -4.17 -25.37 0.33
C THR A 63 -3.39 -25.49 1.63
N ALA A 64 -2.47 -24.58 1.93
CA ALA A 64 -1.66 -24.68 3.15
C ALA A 64 -1.32 -23.31 3.72
N ALA A 65 -1.22 -23.26 5.05
CA ALA A 65 -0.60 -22.19 5.80
C ALA A 65 0.75 -22.66 6.36
N ILE A 66 1.80 -21.87 6.17
CA ILE A 66 3.16 -22.25 6.54
C ILE A 66 3.69 -21.22 7.54
N TRP A 67 4.00 -21.70 8.73
CA TRP A 67 4.63 -20.90 9.77
C TRP A 67 6.11 -21.23 9.83
N THR A 68 6.97 -20.27 9.51
CA THR A 68 8.41 -20.39 9.73
C THR A 68 8.73 -19.98 11.16
N VAL A 69 9.09 -20.96 11.99
CA VAL A 69 9.37 -20.79 13.41
C VAL A 69 10.67 -20.01 13.60
N ASN A 70 10.61 -18.90 14.31
CA ASN A 70 11.75 -18.06 14.60
C ASN A 70 12.21 -18.14 16.06
N SER A 71 13.28 -17.44 16.43
CA SER A 71 13.85 -17.48 17.76
C SER A 71 12.92 -16.92 18.85
N ALA A 72 12.00 -16.00 18.50
CA ALA A 72 11.02 -15.50 19.44
C ALA A 72 9.97 -16.57 19.78
N ASP A 73 9.60 -17.40 18.79
CA ASP A 73 8.66 -18.51 19.00
C ASP A 73 9.23 -19.59 19.90
N THR A 74 10.55 -19.80 19.86
CA THR A 74 11.27 -20.80 20.66
C THR A 74 11.93 -20.22 21.93
N ALA A 75 11.64 -18.98 22.28
CA ALA A 75 12.30 -18.28 23.39
C ALA A 75 12.01 -18.92 24.76
N VAL A 76 10.83 -19.47 24.95
CA VAL A 76 10.35 -20.01 26.21
C VAL A 76 10.11 -21.52 26.09
N VAL A 77 10.74 -22.28 26.98
CA VAL A 77 10.55 -23.75 27.08
C VAL A 77 9.18 -24.06 27.65
N GLY A 78 8.54 -25.09 27.11
CA GLY A 78 7.27 -25.60 27.63
C GLY A 78 6.18 -25.64 26.58
N ASP A 79 4.96 -25.88 27.05
CA ASP A 79 3.79 -26.07 26.21
C ASP A 79 3.11 -24.73 25.95
N GLY A 80 2.87 -24.46 24.67
CA GLY A 80 2.15 -23.31 24.19
C GLY A 80 1.00 -23.72 23.28
N LYS A 81 0.48 -22.78 22.52
CA LYS A 81 -0.58 -23.01 21.54
C LYS A 81 -0.46 -22.06 20.37
N VAL A 82 -0.99 -22.46 19.24
CA VAL A 82 -1.19 -21.61 18.05
C VAL A 82 -2.62 -21.76 17.59
N GLU A 83 -3.26 -20.66 17.26
CA GLU A 83 -4.59 -20.61 16.68
C GLU A 83 -4.50 -20.04 15.26
N LEU A 84 -5.12 -20.73 14.31
CA LEU A 84 -5.37 -20.24 12.98
C LEU A 84 -6.82 -19.74 12.89
N LEU A 85 -6.98 -18.56 12.29
CA LEU A 85 -8.24 -17.91 12.02
C LEU A 85 -8.39 -17.82 10.49
N TYR A 86 -9.42 -18.46 9.95
CA TYR A 86 -9.72 -18.45 8.51
C TYR A 86 -10.84 -17.47 8.24
N THR A 87 -10.58 -16.47 7.40
CA THR A 87 -11.51 -15.40 7.07
C THR A 87 -11.90 -15.44 5.60
N VAL A 88 -13.20 -15.29 5.34
CA VAL A 88 -13.78 -15.11 4.01
C VAL A 88 -14.64 -13.86 4.06
N ASP A 89 -14.46 -12.93 3.13
CA ASP A 89 -15.19 -11.66 3.10
C ASP A 89 -15.16 -10.91 4.45
N ASP A 90 -13.97 -10.85 5.09
CA ASP A 90 -13.71 -10.24 6.39
C ASP A 90 -14.46 -10.88 7.58
N VAL A 91 -15.09 -12.04 7.38
CA VAL A 91 -15.74 -12.80 8.44
C VAL A 91 -14.90 -14.01 8.81
N VAL A 92 -14.64 -14.21 10.10
CA VAL A 92 -13.99 -15.44 10.59
C VAL A 92 -14.97 -16.59 10.46
N VAL A 93 -14.73 -17.48 9.49
CA VAL A 93 -15.61 -18.63 9.21
C VAL A 93 -15.16 -19.91 9.89
N LYS A 94 -13.87 -19.99 10.26
CA LYS A 94 -13.29 -21.13 10.96
C LYS A 94 -12.11 -20.69 11.83
N SER A 95 -11.97 -21.28 13.02
CA SER A 95 -10.73 -21.24 13.79
C SER A 95 -10.40 -22.61 14.33
N GLU A 96 -9.12 -22.86 14.56
CA GLU A 96 -8.64 -24.10 15.16
C GLU A 96 -7.35 -23.83 15.95
N ILE A 97 -7.21 -24.55 17.08
CA ILE A 97 -6.08 -24.41 17.99
C ILE A 97 -5.27 -25.71 18.02
N TRP A 98 -3.96 -25.58 17.84
CA TRP A 98 -2.99 -26.67 18.05
C TRP A 98 -2.16 -26.40 19.29
N GLN A 99 -1.88 -27.45 20.04
CA GLN A 99 -0.89 -27.40 21.12
C GLN A 99 0.52 -27.36 20.50
N THR A 100 1.38 -26.53 21.05
CA THR A 100 2.80 -26.44 20.65
C THR A 100 3.70 -26.78 21.81
N SER A 101 4.93 -27.20 21.54
CA SER A 101 5.92 -27.49 22.56
C SER A 101 7.31 -27.03 22.14
N VAL A 102 8.02 -26.37 23.04
CA VAL A 102 9.42 -25.99 22.90
C VAL A 102 10.24 -26.80 23.90
N LEU A 103 11.18 -27.58 23.39
CA LEU A 103 12.06 -28.41 24.21
C LEU A 103 13.21 -27.57 24.78
N ASP A 104 13.73 -27.98 25.93
CA ASP A 104 14.88 -27.32 26.51
C ASP A 104 16.17 -27.55 25.70
N ALA A 105 17.06 -26.58 25.72
CA ALA A 105 18.39 -26.68 25.15
C ALA A 105 19.41 -26.94 26.27
N LEU A 106 20.44 -27.72 25.95
CA LEU A 106 21.51 -28.01 26.90
C LEU A 106 22.49 -26.80 27.06
N THR A 107 22.45 -25.89 26.11
CA THR A 107 23.24 -24.65 26.18
C THR A 107 22.42 -23.59 26.89
N ASP A 108 22.95 -23.12 28.02
CA ASP A 108 22.40 -22.01 28.79
C ASP A 108 22.78 -20.71 28.06
N ASP A 109 22.12 -20.46 26.94
CA ASP A 109 22.32 -19.18 26.23
C ASP A 109 21.47 -18.12 26.97
N THR A 110 22.14 -17.42 27.87
CA THR A 110 21.53 -16.35 28.68
C THR A 110 21.27 -15.08 27.85
N THR A 111 21.47 -15.11 26.56
CA THR A 111 21.06 -14.05 25.65
C THR A 111 19.55 -14.01 25.63
N GLU A 112 18.97 -13.00 26.25
CA GLU A 112 17.53 -12.76 26.17
C GLU A 112 17.13 -12.72 24.69
N PRO A 113 16.22 -13.63 24.25
CA PRO A 113 15.83 -13.64 22.86
C PRO A 113 15.25 -12.28 22.53
N PRO A 114 15.49 -11.77 21.32
CA PRO A 114 14.87 -10.52 20.92
C PRO A 114 13.37 -10.61 21.18
N GLU A 115 12.80 -9.56 21.77
CA GLU A 115 11.35 -9.47 21.97
C GLU A 115 10.65 -9.99 20.72
N ALA A 116 9.64 -10.84 20.93
CA ALA A 116 8.84 -11.36 19.82
C ALA A 116 8.54 -10.18 18.93
N ALA A 117 9.10 -10.22 17.72
CA ALA A 117 8.95 -9.09 16.82
C ALA A 117 7.47 -8.71 16.90
N SER A 118 7.19 -7.50 17.32
CA SER A 118 5.88 -6.86 17.32
C SER A 118 5.39 -6.72 15.86
N GLY A 119 5.54 -7.77 15.23
CA GLY A 119 5.56 -8.17 13.89
C GLY A 119 4.56 -7.44 13.02
N TRP A 120 3.37 -8.00 12.85
CA TRP A 120 2.42 -7.43 11.89
C TRP A 120 1.59 -6.29 12.49
N VAL A 121 1.30 -6.29 13.80
CA VAL A 121 0.53 -5.19 14.43
C VAL A 121 1.31 -3.88 14.36
N GLU A 122 2.61 -3.89 14.69
CA GLU A 122 3.45 -2.70 14.52
C GLU A 122 3.68 -2.37 13.05
N GLN A 123 3.83 -3.38 12.17
CA GLN A 123 3.91 -3.14 10.73
C GLN A 123 2.60 -2.55 10.19
N VAL A 124 1.45 -3.04 10.62
CA VAL A 124 0.14 -2.50 10.24
C VAL A 124 -0.06 -1.10 10.83
N LEU A 125 0.31 -0.88 12.09
CA LEU A 125 0.25 0.46 12.72
C LEU A 125 1.22 1.43 12.04
N ALA A 126 2.44 0.99 11.72
CA ALA A 126 3.43 1.80 11.00
C ALA A 126 2.97 2.07 9.55
N ALA A 127 2.44 1.08 8.86
CA ALA A 127 1.86 1.25 7.52
C ALA A 127 0.63 2.16 7.56
N GLY A 128 -0.22 2.02 8.57
CA GLY A 128 -1.35 2.92 8.81
C GLY A 128 -0.92 4.36 9.04
N ALA A 129 0.10 4.58 9.87
CA ALA A 129 0.67 5.91 10.10
C ALA A 129 1.30 6.51 8.83
N GLN A 130 2.00 5.69 8.04
CA GLN A 130 2.55 6.10 6.75
C GLN A 130 1.45 6.45 5.73
N ALA A 131 0.36 5.66 5.68
CA ALA A 131 -0.77 5.92 4.79
C ALA A 131 -1.48 7.23 5.17
N VAL A 132 -1.70 7.50 6.44
CA VAL A 132 -2.26 8.77 6.94
C VAL A 132 -1.34 9.94 6.60
N GLY A 133 -0.03 9.79 6.80
CA GLY A 133 0.97 10.79 6.43
C GLY A 133 1.00 11.07 4.92
N ALA A 134 0.92 10.03 4.08
CA ALA A 134 0.87 10.16 2.63
C ALA A 134 -0.43 10.82 2.15
N ALA A 135 -1.58 10.49 2.77
CA ALA A 135 -2.85 11.16 2.48
C ALA A 135 -2.80 12.65 2.80
N ALA A 136 -2.29 13.02 3.98
CA ALA A 136 -2.12 14.42 4.36
C ALA A 136 -1.15 15.17 3.43
N ALA A 137 -0.07 14.53 2.99
CA ALA A 137 0.86 15.12 2.02
C ALA A 137 0.21 15.30 0.64
N ALA A 138 -0.62 14.36 0.20
CA ALA A 138 -1.37 14.45 -1.04
C ALA A 138 -2.41 15.58 -1.00
N GLU A 139 -3.13 15.74 0.10
CA GLU A 139 -4.08 16.86 0.30
C GLU A 139 -3.36 18.21 0.27
N GLN A 140 -2.19 18.32 0.93
CA GLN A 140 -1.38 19.54 0.88
C GLN A 140 -0.84 19.82 -0.53
N ALA A 141 -0.46 18.78 -1.27
CA ALA A 141 0.00 18.94 -2.66
C ALA A 141 -1.16 19.37 -3.57
N ALA A 142 -2.36 18.82 -3.40
CA ALA A 142 -3.56 19.23 -4.11
C ALA A 142 -3.92 20.70 -3.81
N ALA A 143 -3.93 21.09 -2.54
CA ALA A 143 -4.18 22.47 -2.14
C ALA A 143 -3.12 23.45 -2.69
N ARG A 144 -1.84 23.04 -2.75
CA ARG A 144 -0.79 23.86 -3.40
C ARG A 144 -1.01 23.97 -4.91
N ALA A 145 -1.43 22.88 -5.56
CA ALA A 145 -1.73 22.89 -7.00
C ALA A 145 -2.94 23.77 -7.32
N GLU A 146 -3.98 23.74 -6.50
CA GLU A 146 -5.15 24.62 -6.62
C GLU A 146 -4.78 26.09 -6.40
N ASN A 147 -3.87 26.38 -5.48
CA ASN A 147 -3.42 27.75 -5.18
C ASN A 147 -2.29 28.22 -6.10
N ALA A 148 -1.58 27.33 -6.78
CA ALA A 148 -0.44 27.68 -7.63
C ALA A 148 -0.84 28.35 -8.95
N VAL A 149 -2.10 28.19 -9.36
CA VAL A 149 -2.68 28.87 -10.53
C VAL A 149 -4.06 29.39 -10.13
N PRO A 150 -4.19 30.52 -9.44
CA PRO A 150 -5.46 31.22 -9.39
C PRO A 150 -5.86 31.50 -10.83
N ALA A 151 -7.03 31.03 -11.24
CA ALA A 151 -7.62 31.40 -12.52
C ALA A 151 -7.70 32.93 -12.57
N GLY A 152 -6.71 33.56 -13.19
CA GLY A 152 -6.60 35.04 -13.27
C GLY A 152 -5.26 35.63 -12.89
N SER A 153 -4.29 34.89 -12.38
CA SER A 153 -2.97 35.42 -11.99
C SER A 153 -1.82 35.08 -12.96
N LEU A 154 -2.10 34.46 -14.09
CA LEU A 154 -1.15 34.50 -15.20
C LEU A 154 -1.24 35.94 -15.75
N GLU A 155 -0.22 36.77 -15.50
CA GLU A 155 -0.01 37.94 -16.30
C GLU A 155 0.21 37.50 -17.74
N ILE A 156 -0.85 37.63 -18.52
CA ILE A 156 -0.81 37.31 -19.95
C ILE A 156 -0.26 38.58 -20.61
N GLY A 157 0.93 38.47 -21.23
CA GLY A 157 1.49 39.53 -22.02
C GLY A 157 0.60 39.89 -23.22
N ASP A 158 0.87 41.04 -23.82
CA ASP A 158 0.18 41.53 -25.02
C ASP A 158 0.14 40.45 -26.12
N GLY A 159 -1.01 40.28 -26.75
CA GLY A 159 -1.22 39.33 -27.83
C GLY A 159 -1.84 37.99 -27.43
N LEU A 160 -2.13 37.79 -26.16
CA LEU A 160 -2.83 36.58 -25.65
C LEU A 160 -4.02 37.01 -24.76
N LYS A 161 -5.09 36.20 -24.76
CA LYS A 161 -6.25 36.38 -23.87
C LYS A 161 -6.87 35.04 -23.46
N PHE A 162 -7.56 35.04 -22.32
CA PHE A 162 -8.42 33.91 -21.95
C PHE A 162 -9.80 34.04 -22.60
N SER A 163 -10.22 33.01 -23.31
CA SER A 163 -11.56 32.93 -23.89
C SER A 163 -12.10 31.52 -23.68
N GLY A 164 -13.26 31.40 -23.03
CA GLY A 164 -13.90 30.12 -22.76
C GLY A 164 -13.03 29.14 -21.94
N GLY A 165 -12.20 29.63 -21.01
CA GLY A 165 -11.29 28.81 -20.21
C GLY A 165 -10.04 28.33 -20.92
N LYS A 166 -9.77 28.83 -22.12
CA LYS A 166 -8.58 28.51 -22.92
C LYS A 166 -7.76 29.75 -23.18
N LEU A 167 -6.44 29.62 -23.22
CA LEU A 167 -5.53 30.65 -23.67
C LEU A 167 -5.56 30.70 -25.19
N VAL A 168 -5.93 31.84 -25.75
CA VAL A 168 -6.02 32.08 -27.21
C VAL A 168 -5.21 33.30 -27.58
N VAL A 169 -4.82 33.42 -28.85
CA VAL A 169 -4.14 34.63 -29.36
C VAL A 169 -5.16 35.74 -29.44
N ASP A 170 -4.82 36.93 -28.88
CA ASP A 170 -5.63 38.12 -28.98
C ASP A 170 -5.28 38.85 -30.29
N THR A 171 -6.05 38.57 -31.32
CA THR A 171 -5.85 39.14 -32.66
C THR A 171 -6.69 40.39 -32.84
N ALA A 172 -6.15 41.35 -33.59
CA ALA A 172 -6.90 42.49 -34.08
C ALA A 172 -7.62 42.16 -35.39
N ASP A 173 -8.86 42.64 -35.52
CA ASP A 173 -9.69 42.41 -36.69
C ASP A 173 -9.43 43.41 -37.78
N ASN A 174 -8.69 44.49 -37.49
CA ASN A 174 -8.33 45.52 -38.47
C ASN A 174 -6.82 45.83 -38.36
N VAL A 175 -6.26 46.36 -39.44
CA VAL A 175 -4.90 46.90 -39.50
C VAL A 175 -4.99 48.36 -39.13
N GLU A 176 -4.44 48.71 -37.94
CA GLU A 176 -4.46 50.10 -37.41
C GLU A 176 -3.03 50.54 -37.12
N GLN A 177 -2.81 51.85 -37.20
CA GLN A 177 -1.52 52.42 -36.81
C GLN A 177 -1.27 52.16 -35.33
N ASP A 178 -0.01 51.81 -34.96
CA ASP A 178 0.44 51.55 -33.59
C ASP A 178 -0.21 50.32 -32.94
N ASN A 179 -0.86 49.42 -33.72
CA ASN A 179 -1.39 48.16 -33.20
C ASN A 179 -0.25 47.18 -32.86
N THR A 180 -0.16 46.77 -31.62
CA THR A 180 0.83 45.80 -31.13
C THR A 180 0.33 44.38 -31.13
N LYS A 181 -0.96 44.13 -31.44
CA LYS A 181 -1.55 42.80 -31.52
C LYS A 181 -1.32 42.14 -32.88
N PRO A 182 -1.18 40.79 -32.93
CA PRO A 182 -1.21 40.07 -34.18
C PRO A 182 -2.51 40.37 -34.93
N VAL A 183 -2.43 40.62 -36.23
CA VAL A 183 -3.60 40.84 -37.10
C VAL A 183 -3.98 39.52 -37.76
N THR A 184 -5.27 39.32 -38.01
CA THR A 184 -5.73 38.16 -38.78
C THR A 184 -5.35 38.28 -40.26
N SER A 185 -5.15 37.14 -40.91
CA SER A 185 -4.92 37.11 -42.35
C SER A 185 -6.08 37.74 -43.15
N ALA A 186 -7.30 37.69 -42.61
CA ALA A 186 -8.48 38.30 -43.19
C ALA A 186 -8.39 39.84 -43.14
N ALA A 187 -7.92 40.41 -42.00
CA ALA A 187 -7.72 41.86 -41.87
C ALA A 187 -6.66 42.36 -42.87
N VAL A 188 -5.55 41.66 -43.00
CA VAL A 188 -4.50 42.00 -43.99
C VAL A 188 -5.01 41.91 -45.42
N TYR A 189 -5.77 40.86 -45.73
CA TYR A 189 -6.35 40.66 -47.08
C TYR A 189 -7.32 41.83 -47.43
N THR A 190 -8.14 42.25 -46.45
CA THR A 190 -9.08 43.37 -46.65
C THR A 190 -8.36 44.68 -46.95
N GLU A 191 -7.26 44.99 -46.22
CA GLU A 191 -6.49 46.19 -46.48
C GLU A 191 -5.75 46.17 -47.83
N ILE A 192 -5.22 45.04 -48.23
CA ILE A 192 -4.61 44.87 -49.56
C ILE A 192 -5.67 45.14 -50.66
N GLY A 193 -6.87 44.54 -50.49
CA GLY A 193 -7.98 44.80 -51.43
C GLY A 193 -8.42 46.25 -51.52
N ASN A 194 -8.43 46.95 -50.38
CA ASN A 194 -8.71 48.39 -50.34
C ASN A 194 -7.65 49.21 -51.07
N ILE A 195 -6.37 48.86 -50.90
CA ILE A 195 -5.26 49.53 -51.60
C ILE A 195 -5.34 49.27 -53.11
N GLU A 196 -5.61 48.04 -53.51
CA GLU A 196 -5.79 47.69 -54.92
C GLU A 196 -6.95 48.45 -55.57
N ALA A 197 -8.09 48.57 -54.85
CA ALA A 197 -9.24 49.34 -55.29
C ALA A 197 -8.92 50.85 -55.42
N LEU A 198 -8.17 51.44 -54.49
CA LEU A 198 -7.73 52.83 -54.57
C LEU A 198 -6.76 53.06 -55.73
N LEU A 199 -5.83 52.16 -55.96
CA LEU A 199 -4.88 52.27 -57.08
C LEU A 199 -5.56 52.12 -58.43
N ALA A 200 -6.63 51.33 -58.54
CA ALA A 200 -7.41 51.20 -59.75
C ALA A 200 -8.29 52.39 -60.08
N ALA A 201 -8.49 53.31 -59.09
CA ALA A 201 -9.29 54.52 -59.25
C ALA A 201 -8.46 55.78 -59.63
N LEU A 202 -7.12 55.65 -59.65
CA LEU A 202 -6.17 56.66 -60.08
C LEU A 202 -5.87 56.56 -61.61
#